data_c989c13c40d7d8492edf029b16c595a8
#
_entry.id   c989c13c40d7d8492edf029b16c595a8
#
_cell.length_a   1.000
_cell.length_b   1.000
_cell.length_c   1.000
_cell.angle_alpha   90.00
_cell.angle_beta   90.00
_cell.angle_gamma   90.00
#
_symmetry.space_group_name_H-M   'P 1'
#
loop_
_entity.id
_entity.type
_entity.pdbx_description
1 polymer ?
#
loop_
_entity_poly.entity_id
_entity_poly.type
_entity_poly.pdbx_seq_one_letter_code
_entity_poly.pdbx_strand_id
1 'polypeptide(L)'
;SENGLAVQDADGKPVTRTVTRIAWDAATTEKGGYEHFMLKEIHEQPQVILDTMRGRYTYEQGEADLPDIGLTPEQFAAVDRIWIVGCGTSWHAGLVGKYLIEEMVRAPVQVDIGSEFRYRDPLIGKGDLLIAISQSGETADTLAAVRHARQQGAQVVAICNVVGSSLARESEGVLYTHAGPEIGVASTKAFTAQLTALYLLALHLGRVRGKVSAQDGRAWLDRLVTLPAHVEHILGREAELIAIAKRYYDKNNFLYLGRGINYPIALEGALKLKEISYIHA
;
A
#
# COMPACT_ATOMS: atom_id res chain seq x y z
N SER A 1 -22.51 -20.57 -13.05
CA SER A 1 -23.59 -21.56 -12.93
C SER A 1 -23.03 -22.84 -12.31
N GLU A 2 -23.87 -23.67 -11.68
CA GLU A 2 -23.47 -24.96 -11.11
C GLU A 2 -22.84 -25.92 -12.15
N ASN A 3 -22.98 -25.63 -13.42
CA ASN A 3 -22.47 -26.42 -14.55
C ASN A 3 -21.08 -26.03 -15.05
N GLY A 4 -20.33 -25.20 -14.30
CA GLY A 4 -18.96 -24.78 -14.62
C GLY A 4 -18.86 -23.38 -15.24
N LEU A 5 -17.61 -22.95 -15.46
CA LEU A 5 -17.24 -21.66 -16.03
C LEU A 5 -16.72 -21.88 -17.46
N ALA A 6 -17.31 -21.20 -18.44
CA ALA A 6 -16.77 -21.11 -19.79
C ALA A 6 -16.21 -19.70 -20.02
N VAL A 7 -14.97 -19.61 -20.50
CA VAL A 7 -14.30 -18.34 -20.83
C VAL A 7 -14.13 -18.28 -22.33
N GLN A 8 -14.47 -17.13 -22.94
CA GLN A 8 -14.31 -16.86 -24.36
C GLN A 8 -13.54 -15.57 -24.56
N ASP A 9 -12.80 -15.44 -25.66
CA ASP A 9 -12.19 -14.18 -26.08
C ASP A 9 -13.22 -13.21 -26.69
N ALA A 10 -12.76 -12.05 -27.14
CA ALA A 10 -13.61 -11.04 -27.75
C ALA A 10 -14.28 -11.50 -29.06
N ASP A 11 -13.74 -12.51 -29.72
CA ASP A 11 -14.28 -13.13 -30.94
C ASP A 11 -15.21 -14.31 -30.67
N GLY A 12 -15.49 -14.62 -29.38
CA GLY A 12 -16.35 -15.71 -28.95
C GLY A 12 -15.69 -17.11 -28.97
N LYS A 13 -14.36 -17.19 -29.16
CA LYS A 13 -13.66 -18.48 -29.15
C LYS A 13 -13.37 -18.94 -27.72
N PRO A 14 -13.54 -20.25 -27.43
CA PRO A 14 -13.21 -20.78 -26.11
C PRO A 14 -11.73 -20.55 -25.76
N VAL A 15 -11.48 -20.06 -24.53
CA VAL A 15 -10.12 -19.84 -23.99
C VAL A 15 -9.98 -20.60 -22.69
N THR A 16 -8.92 -21.40 -22.59
CA THR A 16 -8.55 -22.05 -21.32
C THR A 16 -7.72 -21.08 -20.47
N ARG A 17 -8.16 -20.86 -19.22
CA ARG A 17 -7.43 -20.05 -18.24
C ARG A 17 -7.04 -20.91 -17.04
N THR A 18 -5.90 -20.66 -16.47
CA THR A 18 -5.47 -21.27 -15.21
C THR A 18 -6.42 -20.87 -14.10
N VAL A 19 -6.98 -21.85 -13.40
CA VAL A 19 -7.83 -21.60 -12.23
C VAL A 19 -6.94 -21.35 -11.02
N THR A 20 -7.06 -20.19 -10.43
CA THR A 20 -6.38 -19.85 -9.18
C THR A 20 -7.41 -19.88 -8.05
N ARG A 21 -7.13 -20.63 -6.99
CA ARG A 21 -7.98 -20.65 -5.80
C ARG A 21 -7.71 -19.40 -4.98
N ILE A 22 -8.76 -18.62 -4.72
CA ILE A 22 -8.69 -17.49 -3.78
C ILE A 22 -8.71 -18.08 -2.37
N ALA A 23 -7.72 -17.75 -1.55
CA ALA A 23 -7.55 -18.28 -0.20
C ALA A 23 -8.37 -17.51 0.88
N TRP A 24 -9.31 -16.66 0.47
CA TRP A 24 -10.18 -15.94 1.41
C TRP A 24 -11.25 -16.87 1.98
N ASP A 25 -11.36 -16.93 3.29
CA ASP A 25 -12.43 -17.63 3.98
C ASP A 25 -13.71 -16.78 3.93
N ALA A 26 -14.87 -17.45 3.78
CA ALA A 26 -16.18 -16.80 3.86
C ALA A 26 -16.37 -16.04 5.19
N ALA A 27 -15.82 -16.55 6.29
CA ALA A 27 -15.84 -15.90 7.61
C ALA A 27 -15.15 -14.53 7.60
N THR A 28 -14.14 -14.30 6.76
CA THR A 28 -13.47 -12.99 6.66
C THR A 28 -14.33 -11.93 6.00
N THR A 29 -15.37 -12.32 5.27
CA THR A 29 -16.33 -11.41 4.63
C THR A 29 -17.55 -11.10 5.49
N GLU A 30 -17.62 -11.65 6.71
CA GLU A 30 -18.66 -11.35 7.69
C GLU A 30 -18.20 -10.21 8.63
N LYS A 31 -19.16 -9.50 9.23
CA LYS A 31 -18.86 -8.39 10.16
C LYS A 31 -18.23 -8.84 11.48
N GLY A 32 -18.29 -10.12 11.82
CA GLY A 32 -17.64 -10.66 13.02
C GLY A 32 -18.09 -10.02 14.35
N GLY A 33 -19.36 -9.59 14.44
CA GLY A 33 -19.91 -8.93 15.63
C GLY A 33 -19.78 -7.39 15.64
N TYR A 34 -19.09 -6.80 14.71
CA TYR A 34 -19.01 -5.34 14.55
C TYR A 34 -20.27 -4.79 13.85
N GLU A 35 -20.65 -3.57 14.21
CA GLU A 35 -21.80 -2.89 13.59
C GLU A 35 -21.55 -2.59 12.10
N HIS A 36 -20.31 -2.16 11.77
CA HIS A 36 -19.89 -1.77 10.43
C HIS A 36 -18.62 -2.51 9.98
N PHE A 37 -18.50 -2.79 8.69
CA PHE A 37 -17.26 -3.36 8.12
C PHE A 37 -16.05 -2.47 8.39
N MET A 38 -16.17 -1.17 8.21
CA MET A 38 -15.09 -0.24 8.45
C MET A 38 -14.59 -0.32 9.91
N LEU A 39 -15.48 -0.45 10.90
CA LEU A 39 -15.08 -0.61 12.30
C LEU A 39 -14.30 -1.91 12.51
N LYS A 40 -14.77 -3.03 11.95
CA LYS A 40 -14.01 -4.29 11.94
C LYS A 40 -12.62 -4.10 11.33
N GLU A 41 -12.54 -3.49 10.16
CA GLU A 41 -11.30 -3.29 9.41
C GLU A 41 -10.32 -2.36 10.15
N ILE A 42 -10.82 -1.39 10.91
CA ILE A 42 -10.00 -0.57 11.82
C ILE A 42 -9.37 -1.46 12.90
N HIS A 43 -10.14 -2.40 13.48
CA HIS A 43 -9.64 -3.31 14.52
C HIS A 43 -8.74 -4.44 13.95
N GLU A 44 -8.78 -4.71 12.67
CA GLU A 44 -7.90 -5.67 12.01
C GLU A 44 -6.48 -5.13 11.73
N GLN A 45 -6.23 -3.82 11.88
CA GLN A 45 -4.95 -3.22 11.54
C GLN A 45 -3.74 -3.85 12.24
N PRO A 46 -3.74 -4.19 13.54
CA PRO A 46 -2.61 -4.86 14.17
C PRO A 46 -2.25 -6.17 13.48
N GLN A 47 -3.25 -7.00 13.18
CA GLN A 47 -3.06 -8.27 12.49
C GLN A 47 -2.55 -8.08 11.05
N VAL A 48 -3.08 -7.09 10.35
CA VAL A 48 -2.67 -6.77 8.97
C VAL A 48 -1.20 -6.34 8.89
N ILE A 49 -0.70 -5.60 9.88
CA ILE A 49 0.74 -5.27 9.97
C ILE A 49 1.55 -6.56 10.08
N LEU A 50 1.17 -7.49 10.99
CA LEU A 50 1.85 -8.77 11.16
C LEU A 50 1.82 -9.62 9.89
N ASP A 51 0.66 -9.69 9.21
CA ASP A 51 0.52 -10.47 7.98
C ASP A 51 1.33 -9.89 6.82
N THR A 52 1.40 -8.56 6.72
CA THR A 52 2.26 -7.88 5.73
C THR A 52 3.75 -8.12 5.99
N MET A 53 4.15 -8.25 7.24
CA MET A 53 5.56 -8.49 7.62
C MET A 53 5.98 -9.95 7.55
N ARG A 54 5.02 -10.88 7.59
CA ARG A 54 5.27 -12.32 7.79
C ARG A 54 6.23 -12.89 6.74
N GLY A 55 7.38 -13.45 7.21
CA GLY A 55 8.40 -14.06 6.35
C GLY A 55 9.18 -13.07 5.50
N ARG A 56 9.14 -11.77 5.80
CA ARG A 56 9.73 -10.71 4.97
C ARG A 56 10.86 -9.94 5.64
N TYR A 57 11.42 -10.45 6.71
CA TYR A 57 12.60 -9.86 7.32
C TYR A 57 13.45 -10.90 8.04
N THR A 58 14.74 -10.62 8.12
CA THR A 58 15.70 -11.36 8.93
C THR A 58 16.31 -10.41 9.95
N TYR A 59 15.91 -10.61 11.21
CA TYR A 59 16.25 -9.68 12.29
C TYR A 59 17.75 -9.59 12.53
N GLU A 60 18.44 -10.73 12.55
CA GLU A 60 19.88 -10.81 12.81
C GLU A 60 20.70 -10.03 11.78
N GLN A 61 20.28 -10.06 10.51
CA GLN A 61 20.91 -9.31 9.43
C GLN A 61 20.43 -7.86 9.35
N GLY A 62 19.33 -7.51 10.04
CA GLY A 62 18.70 -6.20 9.93
C GLY A 62 18.22 -5.90 8.51
N GLU A 63 17.62 -6.90 7.86
CA GLU A 63 17.23 -6.85 6.45
C GLU A 63 15.75 -7.17 6.25
N ALA A 64 15.16 -6.51 5.27
CA ALA A 64 13.89 -6.96 4.71
C ALA A 64 14.18 -7.90 3.54
N ASP A 65 13.55 -9.08 3.57
CA ASP A 65 13.64 -10.11 2.54
C ASP A 65 12.36 -10.06 1.68
N LEU A 66 12.51 -9.70 0.42
CA LEU A 66 11.41 -9.47 -0.52
C LEU A 66 11.60 -10.29 -1.79
N PRO A 67 11.48 -11.63 -1.73
CA PRO A 67 11.81 -12.52 -2.85
C PRO A 67 10.91 -12.27 -4.07
N ASP A 68 9.67 -11.80 -3.88
CA ASP A 68 8.70 -11.58 -4.96
C ASP A 68 8.85 -10.21 -5.64
N ILE A 69 9.85 -9.41 -5.24
CA ILE A 69 10.04 -8.05 -5.77
C ILE A 69 10.51 -8.03 -7.24
N GLY A 70 10.96 -9.18 -7.77
CA GLY A 70 11.24 -9.37 -9.20
C GLY A 70 12.47 -8.65 -9.74
N LEU A 71 13.17 -7.86 -8.94
CA LEU A 71 14.38 -7.13 -9.31
C LEU A 71 15.59 -7.63 -8.53
N THR A 72 16.74 -7.72 -9.21
CA THR A 72 17.98 -8.12 -8.54
C THR A 72 18.57 -6.97 -7.71
N PRO A 73 19.44 -7.26 -6.73
CA PRO A 73 20.17 -6.24 -5.98
C PRO A 73 20.92 -5.24 -6.88
N GLU A 74 21.50 -5.72 -7.99
CA GLU A 74 22.23 -4.88 -8.95
C GLU A 74 21.28 -3.93 -9.69
N GLN A 75 20.10 -4.41 -10.06
CA GLN A 75 19.05 -3.58 -10.66
C GLN A 75 18.59 -2.48 -9.71
N PHE A 76 18.33 -2.82 -8.45
CA PHE A 76 17.98 -1.83 -7.43
C PHE A 76 19.10 -0.84 -7.14
N ALA A 77 20.37 -1.29 -7.12
CA ALA A 77 21.52 -0.41 -6.90
C ALA A 77 21.68 0.61 -8.04
N ALA A 78 21.30 0.23 -9.27
CA ALA A 78 21.40 1.06 -10.47
C ALA A 78 20.23 2.05 -10.65
N VAL A 79 19.23 2.06 -9.76
CA VAL A 79 18.10 3.00 -9.84
C VAL A 79 18.57 4.43 -9.55
N ASP A 80 18.35 5.35 -10.48
CA ASP A 80 18.69 6.77 -10.32
C ASP A 80 17.60 7.56 -9.57
N ARG A 81 16.33 7.35 -9.95
CA ARG A 81 15.17 8.04 -9.41
C ARG A 81 14.03 7.04 -9.11
N ILE A 82 13.27 7.37 -8.09
CA ILE A 82 12.11 6.56 -7.71
C ILE A 82 10.84 7.40 -7.90
N TRP A 83 9.88 6.82 -8.59
CA TRP A 83 8.55 7.36 -8.74
C TRP A 83 7.57 6.51 -7.94
N ILE A 84 6.61 7.14 -7.30
CA ILE A 84 5.52 6.45 -6.61
C ILE A 84 4.20 6.96 -7.19
N VAL A 85 3.33 6.07 -7.62
CA VAL A 85 2.04 6.41 -8.20
C VAL A 85 0.92 5.65 -7.49
N GLY A 86 -0.13 6.37 -7.14
CA GLY A 86 -1.35 5.84 -6.54
C GLY A 86 -2.51 6.82 -6.66
N CYS A 87 -3.69 6.42 -6.22
CA CYS A 87 -4.88 7.28 -6.16
C CYS A 87 -5.45 7.28 -4.74
N GLY A 88 -5.97 8.43 -4.28
CA GLY A 88 -6.59 8.56 -2.96
C GLY A 88 -5.68 8.11 -1.82
N THR A 89 -6.16 7.20 -0.99
CA THR A 89 -5.42 6.60 0.14
C THR A 89 -4.05 6.03 -0.26
N SER A 90 -3.96 5.37 -1.42
CA SER A 90 -2.70 4.82 -1.93
C SER A 90 -1.70 5.93 -2.32
N TRP A 91 -2.18 7.07 -2.81
CA TRP A 91 -1.33 8.23 -3.06
C TRP A 91 -0.80 8.82 -1.73
N HIS A 92 -1.65 8.93 -0.70
CA HIS A 92 -1.21 9.37 0.64
C HIS A 92 -0.17 8.41 1.24
N ALA A 93 -0.35 7.09 1.06
CA ALA A 93 0.66 6.10 1.44
C ALA A 93 1.98 6.34 0.69
N GLY A 94 1.91 6.64 -0.61
CA GLY A 94 3.07 7.00 -1.44
C GLY A 94 3.81 8.23 -0.91
N LEU A 95 3.09 9.25 -0.45
CA LEU A 95 3.69 10.44 0.16
C LEU A 95 4.47 10.09 1.46
N VAL A 96 3.96 9.16 2.29
CA VAL A 96 4.71 8.64 3.45
C VAL A 96 5.92 7.85 2.97
N GLY A 97 5.73 6.98 1.97
CA GLY A 97 6.80 6.19 1.35
C GLY A 97 7.95 7.05 0.83
N LYS A 98 7.66 8.24 0.30
CA LYS A 98 8.69 9.20 -0.09
C LYS A 98 9.61 9.53 1.07
N TYR A 99 9.07 9.91 2.23
CA TYR A 99 9.90 10.24 3.41
C TYR A 99 10.77 9.05 3.84
N LEU A 100 10.19 7.85 3.89
CA LEU A 100 10.92 6.63 4.28
C LEU A 100 12.05 6.30 3.30
N ILE A 101 11.76 6.34 2.01
CA ILE A 101 12.74 6.00 0.98
C ILE A 101 13.84 7.08 0.91
N GLU A 102 13.50 8.35 0.92
CA GLU A 102 14.51 9.41 0.91
C GLU A 102 15.42 9.34 2.16
N GLU A 103 14.89 8.94 3.33
CA GLU A 103 15.67 8.77 4.55
C GLU A 103 16.59 7.55 4.48
N MET A 104 16.07 6.38 4.12
CA MET A 104 16.81 5.10 4.17
C MET A 104 17.66 4.86 2.93
N VAL A 105 17.17 5.25 1.74
CA VAL A 105 17.78 4.91 0.44
C VAL A 105 18.67 6.04 -0.09
N ARG A 106 18.40 7.28 0.32
CA ARG A 106 19.10 8.49 -0.15
C ARG A 106 19.01 8.68 -1.67
N ALA A 107 17.84 8.36 -2.23
CA ALA A 107 17.51 8.56 -3.64
C ALA A 107 16.36 9.56 -3.77
N PRO A 108 16.33 10.40 -4.84
CA PRO A 108 15.22 11.30 -5.09
C PRO A 108 13.92 10.52 -5.33
N VAL A 109 12.83 10.93 -4.66
CA VAL A 109 11.52 10.32 -4.82
C VAL A 109 10.50 11.36 -5.28
N GLN A 110 9.80 11.05 -6.36
CA GLN A 110 8.67 11.81 -6.85
C GLN A 110 7.38 11.02 -6.65
N VAL A 111 6.35 11.68 -6.13
CA VAL A 111 5.04 11.04 -5.89
C VAL A 111 3.99 11.75 -6.72
N ASP A 112 3.20 10.97 -7.44
CA ASP A 112 2.18 11.47 -8.34
C ASP A 112 0.82 10.80 -8.10
N ILE A 113 -0.25 11.54 -8.37
CA ILE A 113 -1.59 10.95 -8.48
C ILE A 113 -1.67 10.24 -9.84
N GLY A 114 -2.26 9.05 -9.87
CA GLY A 114 -2.32 8.23 -11.10
C GLY A 114 -2.94 8.96 -12.29
N SER A 115 -4.00 9.75 -12.08
CA SER A 115 -4.62 10.58 -13.13
C SER A 115 -3.65 11.63 -13.67
N GLU A 116 -2.96 12.37 -12.78
CA GLU A 116 -2.02 13.40 -13.19
C GLU A 116 -0.81 12.80 -13.94
N PHE A 117 -0.28 11.68 -13.43
CA PHE A 117 0.80 10.95 -14.09
C PHE A 117 0.43 10.53 -15.51
N ARG A 118 -0.80 10.04 -15.68
CA ARG A 118 -1.32 9.56 -16.97
C ARG A 118 -1.37 10.65 -18.04
N TYR A 119 -1.76 11.88 -17.67
CA TYR A 119 -2.10 12.93 -18.64
C TYR A 119 -1.02 14.00 -18.84
N ARG A 120 0.00 14.07 -17.98
CA ARG A 120 1.02 15.12 -18.04
C ARG A 120 2.32 14.75 -18.77
N ASP A 121 2.45 13.55 -19.34
CA ASP A 121 3.65 13.05 -19.99
C ASP A 121 4.90 13.18 -19.10
N PRO A 122 5.01 12.38 -18.01
CA PRO A 122 6.06 12.52 -17.00
C PRO A 122 7.43 12.13 -17.57
N LEU A 123 8.48 12.78 -17.06
CA LEU A 123 9.88 12.51 -17.45
C LEU A 123 10.42 11.24 -16.77
N ILE A 124 9.77 10.11 -17.01
CA ILE A 124 10.16 8.79 -16.53
C ILE A 124 10.83 8.01 -17.66
N GLY A 125 11.83 7.18 -17.34
CA GLY A 125 12.52 6.41 -18.36
C GLY A 125 13.51 5.39 -17.82
N LYS A 126 14.42 4.97 -18.66
CA LYS A 126 15.46 3.99 -18.30
C LYS A 126 16.30 4.51 -17.12
N GLY A 127 16.52 3.68 -16.13
CA GLY A 127 17.20 4.02 -14.88
C GLY A 127 16.23 4.46 -13.76
N ASP A 128 14.95 4.65 -14.07
CA ASP A 128 13.93 4.95 -13.07
C ASP A 128 13.23 3.69 -12.58
N LEU A 129 12.79 3.71 -11.32
CA LEU A 129 11.90 2.73 -10.71
C LEU A 129 10.54 3.37 -10.45
N LEU A 130 9.47 2.79 -10.96
CA LEU A 130 8.10 3.12 -10.58
C LEU A 130 7.61 2.14 -9.52
N ILE A 131 7.17 2.66 -8.37
CA ILE A 131 6.41 1.93 -7.35
C ILE A 131 4.95 2.28 -7.54
N ALA A 132 4.15 1.34 -8.02
CA ALA A 132 2.72 1.53 -8.26
C ALA A 132 1.91 0.94 -7.09
N ILE A 133 1.08 1.76 -6.45
CA ILE A 133 0.33 1.36 -5.25
C ILE A 133 -1.17 1.33 -5.57
N SER A 134 -1.81 0.19 -5.33
CA SER A 134 -3.27 0.04 -5.46
C SER A 134 -3.78 -1.10 -4.58
N GLN A 135 -4.81 -0.87 -3.77
CA GLN A 135 -5.42 -1.93 -2.97
C GLN A 135 -5.99 -3.04 -3.87
N SER A 136 -6.81 -2.71 -4.85
CA SER A 136 -7.45 -3.68 -5.76
C SER A 136 -6.50 -4.19 -6.86
N GLY A 137 -5.50 -3.38 -7.24
CA GLY A 137 -4.67 -3.63 -8.41
C GLY A 137 -5.41 -3.50 -9.75
N GLU A 138 -6.60 -2.86 -9.76
CA GLU A 138 -7.44 -2.66 -10.96
C GLU A 138 -7.73 -1.18 -11.23
N THR A 139 -7.09 -0.25 -10.51
CA THR A 139 -7.28 1.19 -10.70
C THR A 139 -6.78 1.62 -12.08
N ALA A 140 -7.70 2.07 -12.93
CA ALA A 140 -7.43 2.36 -14.34
C ALA A 140 -6.27 3.34 -14.56
N ASP A 141 -6.21 4.42 -13.77
CA ASP A 141 -5.15 5.43 -13.90
C ASP A 141 -3.79 4.90 -13.43
N THR A 142 -3.75 4.09 -12.37
CA THR A 142 -2.51 3.43 -11.91
C THR A 142 -2.01 2.43 -12.96
N LEU A 143 -2.88 1.65 -13.59
CA LEU A 143 -2.53 0.74 -14.68
C LEU A 143 -2.00 1.50 -15.91
N ALA A 144 -2.63 2.63 -16.26
CA ALA A 144 -2.16 3.46 -17.35
C ALA A 144 -0.76 4.03 -17.06
N ALA A 145 -0.49 4.46 -15.82
CA ALA A 145 0.83 4.93 -15.40
C ALA A 145 1.89 3.83 -15.51
N VAL A 146 1.58 2.60 -15.09
CA VAL A 146 2.47 1.43 -15.22
C VAL A 146 2.81 1.16 -16.68
N ARG A 147 1.81 1.11 -17.55
CA ARG A 147 2.01 0.87 -18.98
C ARG A 147 2.87 1.95 -19.63
N HIS A 148 2.62 3.22 -19.28
CA HIS A 148 3.43 4.33 -19.76
C HIS A 148 4.88 4.19 -19.28
N ALA A 149 5.13 3.99 -18.01
CA ALA A 149 6.48 3.84 -17.44
C ALA A 149 7.27 2.69 -18.12
N ARG A 150 6.63 1.53 -18.31
CA ARG A 150 7.24 0.39 -19.01
C ARG A 150 7.57 0.71 -20.46
N GLN A 151 6.71 1.41 -21.18
CA GLN A 151 6.96 1.86 -22.55
C GLN A 151 8.17 2.79 -22.63
N GLN A 152 8.42 3.60 -21.60
CA GLN A 152 9.60 4.47 -21.48
C GLN A 152 10.85 3.75 -20.97
N GLY A 153 10.75 2.44 -20.64
CA GLY A 153 11.88 1.62 -20.21
C GLY A 153 12.21 1.70 -18.72
N ALA A 154 11.32 2.25 -17.90
CA ALA A 154 11.43 2.21 -16.44
C ALA A 154 11.09 0.81 -15.90
N GLN A 155 11.70 0.44 -14.77
CA GLN A 155 11.34 -0.75 -14.01
C GLN A 155 10.09 -0.47 -13.16
N VAL A 156 9.24 -1.47 -12.97
CA VAL A 156 7.98 -1.32 -12.23
C VAL A 156 7.84 -2.38 -11.15
N VAL A 157 7.57 -1.92 -9.94
CA VAL A 157 7.22 -2.76 -8.79
C VAL A 157 5.84 -2.35 -8.29
N ALA A 158 4.98 -3.33 -8.03
CA ALA A 158 3.65 -3.09 -7.49
C ALA A 158 3.60 -3.32 -5.97
N ILE A 159 2.81 -2.53 -5.28
CA ILE A 159 2.30 -2.82 -3.93
C ILE A 159 0.78 -2.97 -4.07
N CYS A 160 0.26 -4.18 -3.89
CA CYS A 160 -1.18 -4.43 -4.01
C CYS A 160 -1.65 -5.54 -3.06
N ASN A 161 -2.97 -5.61 -2.85
CA ASN A 161 -3.55 -6.60 -1.94
C ASN A 161 -4.13 -7.81 -2.69
N VAL A 162 -4.62 -7.62 -3.91
CA VAL A 162 -5.29 -8.68 -4.67
C VAL A 162 -4.29 -9.46 -5.50
N VAL A 163 -4.14 -10.73 -5.15
CA VAL A 163 -3.27 -11.67 -5.87
C VAL A 163 -3.78 -11.86 -7.30
N GLY A 164 -2.86 -11.79 -8.28
CA GLY A 164 -3.17 -11.98 -9.69
C GLY A 164 -3.98 -10.83 -10.32
N SER A 165 -4.05 -9.66 -9.68
CA SER A 165 -4.64 -8.45 -10.27
C SER A 165 -3.91 -8.01 -11.53
N SER A 166 -4.53 -7.11 -12.30
CA SER A 166 -3.91 -6.56 -13.52
C SER A 166 -2.59 -5.86 -13.21
N LEU A 167 -2.54 -5.08 -12.12
CA LEU A 167 -1.31 -4.42 -11.67
C LEU A 167 -0.20 -5.43 -11.36
N ALA A 168 -0.54 -6.53 -10.68
CA ALA A 168 0.42 -7.59 -10.36
C ALA A 168 0.98 -8.27 -11.63
N ARG A 169 0.14 -8.50 -12.63
CA ARG A 169 0.57 -9.12 -13.88
C ARG A 169 1.37 -8.20 -14.80
N GLU A 170 1.19 -6.89 -14.66
CA GLU A 170 1.84 -5.89 -15.50
C GLU A 170 3.12 -5.30 -14.88
N SER A 171 3.51 -5.75 -13.69
CA SER A 171 4.72 -5.32 -12.97
C SER A 171 5.81 -6.40 -13.02
N GLU A 172 7.08 -6.00 -12.92
CA GLU A 172 8.23 -6.92 -12.83
C GLU A 172 8.25 -7.67 -11.51
N GLY A 173 7.78 -7.04 -10.43
CA GLY A 173 7.65 -7.65 -9.12
C GLY A 173 6.50 -7.10 -8.32
N VAL A 174 6.08 -7.82 -7.28
CA VAL A 174 4.90 -7.48 -6.48
C VAL A 174 5.15 -7.70 -5.01
N LEU A 175 4.86 -6.69 -4.22
CA LEU A 175 4.80 -6.80 -2.77
C LEU A 175 3.32 -6.83 -2.34
N TYR A 176 2.79 -8.04 -2.13
CA TYR A 176 1.42 -8.22 -1.66
C TYR A 176 1.27 -7.82 -0.20
N THR A 177 0.23 -7.06 0.13
CA THR A 177 0.00 -6.58 1.50
C THR A 177 -0.67 -7.61 2.41
N HIS A 178 -1.31 -8.63 1.84
CA HIS A 178 -2.02 -9.69 2.59
C HIS A 178 -3.01 -9.15 3.63
N ALA A 179 -3.62 -7.99 3.36
CA ALA A 179 -4.58 -7.35 4.26
C ALA A 179 -5.96 -8.01 4.29
N GLY A 180 -6.16 -9.06 3.50
CA GLY A 180 -7.47 -9.67 3.32
C GLY A 180 -8.45 -8.75 2.57
N PRO A 181 -9.74 -9.12 2.46
CA PRO A 181 -10.74 -8.28 1.81
C PRO A 181 -11.01 -7.02 2.63
N GLU A 182 -11.08 -5.86 1.97
CA GLU A 182 -11.53 -4.59 2.52
C GLU A 182 -12.85 -4.22 1.85
N ILE A 183 -13.94 -4.25 2.62
CA ILE A 183 -15.32 -4.10 2.13
C ILE A 183 -15.85 -2.70 2.45
N GLY A 184 -15.34 -2.08 3.51
CA GLY A 184 -15.62 -0.69 3.86
C GLY A 184 -15.28 0.24 2.70
N VAL A 185 -16.17 1.19 2.41
CA VAL A 185 -15.99 2.15 1.29
C VAL A 185 -14.73 2.98 1.48
N ALA A 186 -14.51 3.46 2.70
CA ALA A 186 -13.31 4.23 3.06
C ALA A 186 -12.21 3.27 3.53
N SER A 187 -11.10 3.24 2.81
CA SER A 187 -9.94 2.38 3.12
C SER A 187 -9.34 2.72 4.48
N THR A 188 -9.01 1.70 5.26
CA THR A 188 -8.38 1.81 6.60
C THR A 188 -7.19 0.86 6.73
N LYS A 189 -7.43 -0.43 6.88
CA LYS A 189 -6.39 -1.46 7.06
C LYS A 189 -5.47 -1.56 5.84
N ALA A 190 -5.99 -1.35 4.63
CA ALA A 190 -5.16 -1.37 3.44
C ALA A 190 -4.14 -0.22 3.42
N PHE A 191 -4.48 0.96 3.94
CA PHE A 191 -3.51 2.05 4.14
C PHE A 191 -2.37 1.62 5.05
N THR A 192 -2.68 1.07 6.22
CA THR A 192 -1.68 0.59 7.19
C THR A 192 -0.80 -0.51 6.61
N ALA A 193 -1.40 -1.44 5.83
CA ALA A 193 -0.66 -2.48 5.12
C ALA A 193 0.28 -1.89 4.04
N GLN A 194 -0.18 -0.90 3.27
CA GLN A 194 0.64 -0.21 2.28
C GLN A 194 1.82 0.53 2.94
N LEU A 195 1.61 1.17 4.09
CA LEU A 195 2.69 1.80 4.87
C LEU A 195 3.72 0.77 5.34
N THR A 196 3.26 -0.38 5.83
CA THR A 196 4.14 -1.49 6.26
C THR A 196 4.95 -2.04 5.09
N ALA A 197 4.32 -2.23 3.93
CA ALA A 197 4.99 -2.67 2.71
C ALA A 197 6.04 -1.66 2.22
N LEU A 198 5.71 -0.37 2.23
CA LEU A 198 6.64 0.70 1.87
C LEU A 198 7.83 0.79 2.84
N TYR A 199 7.59 0.56 4.11
CA TYR A 199 8.65 0.51 5.12
C TYR A 199 9.64 -0.63 4.86
N LEU A 200 9.12 -1.85 4.61
CA LEU A 200 9.94 -3.02 4.26
C LEU A 200 10.72 -2.78 2.96
N LEU A 201 10.07 -2.19 1.95
CA LEU A 201 10.72 -1.86 0.68
C LEU A 201 11.82 -0.82 0.85
N ALA A 202 11.59 0.23 1.64
CA ALA A 202 12.60 1.25 1.93
C ALA A 202 13.81 0.65 2.68
N LEU A 203 13.58 -0.22 3.65
CA LEU A 203 14.63 -0.94 4.36
C LEU A 203 15.42 -1.85 3.41
N HIS A 204 14.74 -2.64 2.58
CA HIS A 204 15.38 -3.49 1.57
C HIS A 204 16.28 -2.68 0.63
N LEU A 205 15.74 -1.64 0.01
CA LEU A 205 16.50 -0.76 -0.88
C LEU A 205 17.67 -0.06 -0.18
N GLY A 206 17.47 0.40 1.05
CA GLY A 206 18.51 1.02 1.86
C GLY A 206 19.67 0.07 2.17
N ARG A 207 19.37 -1.19 2.46
CA ARG A 207 20.36 -2.26 2.67
C ARG A 207 21.11 -2.60 1.38
N VAL A 208 20.38 -2.83 0.28
CA VAL A 208 20.98 -3.13 -1.05
C VAL A 208 21.92 -2.01 -1.51
N ARG A 209 21.56 -0.76 -1.28
CA ARG A 209 22.39 0.40 -1.64
C ARG A 209 23.49 0.73 -0.62
N GLY A 210 23.62 -0.05 0.44
CA GLY A 210 24.62 0.18 1.50
C GLY A 210 24.43 1.48 2.28
N LYS A 211 23.21 2.05 2.27
CA LYS A 211 22.85 3.28 3.00
C LYS A 211 22.35 3.01 4.42
N VAL A 212 21.88 1.81 4.68
CA VAL A 212 21.45 1.32 5.99
C VAL A 212 22.39 0.20 6.42
N SER A 213 23.07 0.36 7.57
CA SER A 213 23.90 -0.69 8.16
C SER A 213 23.04 -1.82 8.74
N ALA A 214 23.63 -2.99 9.03
CA ALA A 214 22.91 -4.07 9.72
C ALA A 214 22.39 -3.64 11.11
N GLN A 215 23.16 -2.82 11.82
CA GLN A 215 22.76 -2.28 13.12
C GLN A 215 21.56 -1.32 12.99
N ASP A 216 21.61 -0.39 12.04
CA ASP A 216 20.49 0.53 11.80
C ASP A 216 19.26 -0.23 11.32
N GLY A 217 19.44 -1.26 10.44
CA GLY A 217 18.36 -2.12 9.97
C GLY A 217 17.64 -2.84 11.12
N ARG A 218 18.38 -3.36 12.11
CA ARG A 218 17.76 -3.92 13.33
C ARG A 218 16.97 -2.86 14.09
N ALA A 219 17.50 -1.65 14.27
CA ALA A 219 16.80 -0.57 14.95
C ALA A 219 15.51 -0.15 14.20
N TRP A 220 15.50 -0.21 12.86
CA TRP A 220 14.30 -0.01 12.07
C TRP A 220 13.29 -1.16 12.25
N LEU A 221 13.76 -2.42 12.26
CA LEU A 221 12.90 -3.57 12.49
C LEU A 221 12.31 -3.58 13.91
N ASP A 222 13.04 -3.18 14.95
CA ASP A 222 12.53 -3.05 16.31
C ASP A 222 11.30 -2.15 16.38
N ARG A 223 11.33 -1.01 15.67
CA ARG A 223 10.19 -0.10 15.58
C ARG A 223 9.00 -0.74 14.87
N LEU A 224 9.27 -1.48 13.80
CA LEU A 224 8.22 -2.10 13.00
C LEU A 224 7.55 -3.28 13.74
N VAL A 225 8.31 -4.13 14.41
CA VAL A 225 7.76 -5.30 15.13
C VAL A 225 6.96 -4.92 16.37
N THR A 226 7.23 -3.74 16.96
CA THR A 226 6.45 -3.22 18.10
C THR A 226 5.19 -2.46 17.68
N LEU A 227 5.08 -2.09 16.40
CA LEU A 227 3.97 -1.27 15.89
C LEU A 227 2.58 -1.89 16.12
N PRO A 228 2.34 -3.21 15.93
CA PRO A 228 1.04 -3.82 16.19
C PRO A 228 0.53 -3.55 17.63
N ALA A 229 1.39 -3.72 18.63
CA ALA A 229 1.03 -3.48 20.03
C ALA A 229 0.69 -2.00 20.30
N HIS A 230 1.37 -1.07 19.63
CA HIS A 230 1.03 0.36 19.73
C HIS A 230 -0.34 0.65 19.11
N VAL A 231 -0.67 0.04 17.97
CA VAL A 231 -1.99 0.19 17.34
C VAL A 231 -3.07 -0.41 18.22
N GLU A 232 -2.88 -1.60 18.78
CA GLU A 232 -3.81 -2.21 19.75
C GLU A 232 -4.07 -1.30 20.97
N HIS A 233 -3.01 -0.70 21.51
CA HIS A 233 -3.14 0.25 22.63
C HIS A 233 -4.01 1.46 22.26
N ILE A 234 -3.84 2.00 21.03
CA ILE A 234 -4.66 3.13 20.56
C ILE A 234 -6.11 2.70 20.36
N LEU A 235 -6.35 1.53 19.75
CA LEU A 235 -7.69 0.98 19.55
C LEU A 235 -8.41 0.71 20.89
N GLY A 236 -7.68 0.32 21.92
CA GLY A 236 -8.23 0.17 23.28
C GLY A 236 -8.78 1.46 23.90
N ARG A 237 -8.50 2.64 23.29
CA ARG A 237 -9.03 3.94 23.74
C ARG A 237 -10.28 4.39 22.97
N GLU A 238 -11.00 3.48 22.34
CA GLU A 238 -12.18 3.78 21.51
C GLU A 238 -13.23 4.61 22.25
N ALA A 239 -13.50 4.30 23.54
CA ALA A 239 -14.47 5.04 24.34
C ALA A 239 -14.13 6.53 24.48
N GLU A 240 -12.86 6.88 24.59
CA GLU A 240 -12.41 8.28 24.65
C GLU A 240 -12.64 8.99 23.29
N LEU A 241 -12.35 8.28 22.19
CA LEU A 241 -12.57 8.80 20.84
C LEU A 241 -14.05 9.03 20.56
N ILE A 242 -14.92 8.11 20.99
CA ILE A 242 -16.37 8.27 20.90
C ILE A 242 -16.84 9.48 21.70
N ALA A 243 -16.31 9.71 22.89
CA ALA A 243 -16.67 10.88 23.71
C ALA A 243 -16.28 12.21 23.02
N ILE A 244 -15.09 12.25 22.39
CA ILE A 244 -14.65 13.41 21.59
C ILE A 244 -15.55 13.59 20.37
N ALA A 245 -15.83 12.52 19.62
CA ALA A 245 -16.70 12.57 18.44
C ALA A 245 -18.09 13.09 18.78
N LYS A 246 -18.70 12.61 19.88
CA LYS A 246 -19.99 13.09 20.37
C LYS A 246 -20.00 14.58 20.74
N ARG A 247 -18.86 15.16 21.09
CA ARG A 247 -18.73 16.59 21.42
C ARG A 247 -18.71 17.48 20.18
N TYR A 248 -18.24 16.94 19.03
CA TYR A 248 -17.97 17.71 17.84
C TYR A 248 -18.76 17.26 16.60
N TYR A 249 -19.66 16.26 16.73
CA TYR A 249 -20.38 15.68 15.58
C TYR A 249 -21.28 16.68 14.83
N ASP A 250 -21.65 17.79 15.49
CA ASP A 250 -22.50 18.87 14.93
C ASP A 250 -21.69 19.94 14.16
N LYS A 251 -20.36 19.83 14.09
CA LYS A 251 -19.51 20.76 13.40
C LYS A 251 -19.44 20.42 11.90
N ASN A 252 -19.48 21.46 11.07
CA ASN A 252 -19.52 21.33 9.61
C ASN A 252 -18.13 21.45 8.94
N ASN A 253 -17.09 21.81 9.69
CA ASN A 253 -15.74 21.99 9.17
C ASN A 253 -14.72 21.49 10.17
N PHE A 254 -13.69 20.80 9.67
CA PHE A 254 -12.57 20.33 10.45
C PHE A 254 -11.26 20.70 9.76
N LEU A 255 -10.23 21.02 10.53
CA LEU A 255 -8.89 21.24 10.02
C LEU A 255 -7.97 20.12 10.47
N TYR A 256 -7.32 19.50 9.50
CA TYR A 256 -6.28 18.50 9.73
C TYR A 256 -4.91 19.14 9.48
N LEU A 257 -4.06 19.16 10.50
CA LEU A 257 -2.77 19.81 10.43
C LEU A 257 -1.64 18.79 10.60
N GLY A 258 -0.64 18.85 9.74
CA GLY A 258 0.53 17.99 9.78
C GLY A 258 1.74 18.64 9.13
N ARG A 259 2.94 18.25 9.57
CA ARG A 259 4.21 18.70 9.02
C ARG A 259 5.18 17.53 8.88
N GLY A 260 6.05 17.54 7.88
CA GLY A 260 6.95 16.44 7.58
C GLY A 260 6.13 15.17 7.25
N ILE A 261 6.50 14.03 7.79
CA ILE A 261 5.80 12.75 7.57
C ILE A 261 4.34 12.76 8.07
N ASN A 262 3.99 13.68 8.99
CA ASN A 262 2.61 13.83 9.47
C ASN A 262 1.71 14.60 8.50
N TYR A 263 2.26 15.28 7.49
CA TYR A 263 1.45 15.98 6.48
C TYR A 263 0.57 14.99 5.67
N PRO A 264 1.10 13.92 5.06
CA PRO A 264 0.24 12.93 4.39
C PRO A 264 -0.72 12.20 5.33
N ILE A 265 -0.39 12.05 6.62
CA ILE A 265 -1.32 11.48 7.60
C ILE A 265 -2.50 12.43 7.85
N ALA A 266 -2.25 13.75 7.92
CA ALA A 266 -3.32 14.74 8.01
C ALA A 266 -4.23 14.73 6.76
N LEU A 267 -3.66 14.59 5.56
CA LEU A 267 -4.42 14.43 4.31
C LEU A 267 -5.29 13.18 4.34
N GLU A 268 -4.76 12.06 4.81
CA GLU A 268 -5.52 10.81 4.91
C GLU A 268 -6.66 10.91 5.91
N GLY A 269 -6.43 11.53 7.08
CA GLY A 269 -7.49 11.79 8.07
C GLY A 269 -8.60 12.68 7.52
N ALA A 270 -8.26 13.75 6.80
CA ALA A 270 -9.21 14.62 6.13
C ALA A 270 -10.02 13.87 5.06
N LEU A 271 -9.36 13.03 4.25
CA LEU A 271 -10.00 12.19 3.26
C LEU A 271 -11.01 11.24 3.91
N LYS A 272 -10.64 10.56 5.01
CA LYS A 272 -11.53 9.62 5.72
C LYS A 272 -12.80 10.33 6.24
N LEU A 273 -12.66 11.48 6.88
CA LEU A 273 -13.82 12.23 7.35
C LEU A 273 -14.73 12.64 6.20
N LYS A 274 -14.17 13.17 5.12
CA LYS A 274 -14.90 13.62 3.94
C LYS A 274 -15.64 12.48 3.23
N GLU A 275 -14.99 11.31 3.05
CA GLU A 275 -15.59 10.16 2.37
C GLU A 275 -16.80 9.60 3.10
N ILE A 276 -16.80 9.62 4.44
CA ILE A 276 -17.84 9.00 5.27
C ILE A 276 -18.98 9.98 5.55
N SER A 277 -18.66 11.23 5.82
CA SER A 277 -19.63 12.20 6.37
C SER A 277 -19.99 13.32 5.43
N TYR A 278 -19.26 13.50 4.32
CA TYR A 278 -19.34 14.68 3.45
C TYR A 278 -19.08 16.03 4.17
N ILE A 279 -18.53 15.97 5.39
CA ILE A 279 -18.11 17.17 6.12
C ILE A 279 -16.88 17.76 5.42
N HIS A 280 -16.80 19.09 5.37
CA HIS A 280 -15.65 19.77 4.81
C HIS A 280 -14.41 19.62 5.72
N ALA A 281 -13.36 18.99 5.18
CA ALA A 281 -12.14 18.66 5.91
C ALA A 281 -10.89 18.86 5.03
#